data_f8491863dafe9a329994ee638327c9c5
#
_entry.id   f8491863dafe9a329994ee638327c9c5
#
_cell.length_a   1.000
_cell.length_b   1.000
_cell.length_c   1.000
_cell.angle_alpha   90.00
_cell.angle_beta   90.00
_cell.angle_gamma   90.00
#
_symmetry.space_group_name_H-M   'P 1'
#
loop_
_entity.id
_entity.type
_entity.pdbx_description
1 polymer ?
#
loop_
_entity_poly.entity_id
_entity_poly.type
_entity_poly.pdbx_seq_one_letter_code
_entity_poly.pdbx_strand_id
1 'polypeptide(L)'
;VAQKLPIISDRKNYVVVASRSHMSTETHQHIEQLKLQHSNVEIVSTGSSIKMCWVAEGVADEYPRFGPTMEWDTAAGQAVLQEANASLIDFETKQPMKYNRENLLNNWFIAKRD
;
A
#
# COMPACT_ATOMS: atom_id res chain seq x y z
N VAL A 1 20.41 13.61 11.11
CA VAL A 1 20.25 14.03 9.73
C VAL A 1 19.04 13.36 9.12
N ALA A 2 18.15 14.14 8.55
CA ALA A 2 16.97 13.61 7.88
C ALA A 2 17.37 12.85 6.60
N GLN A 3 16.73 11.70 6.37
CA GLN A 3 16.94 10.92 5.17
C GLN A 3 15.78 11.14 4.20
N LYS A 4 16.09 11.21 2.92
CA LYS A 4 15.07 11.27 1.88
C LYS A 4 14.44 9.89 1.70
N LEU A 5 13.12 9.85 1.60
CA LEU A 5 12.39 8.61 1.34
C LEU A 5 12.36 8.29 -0.17
N PRO A 6 12.34 7.03 -0.57
CA PRO A 6 12.41 5.85 0.29
C PRO A 6 13.84 5.56 0.77
N ILE A 7 13.95 4.87 1.89
CA ILE A 7 15.24 4.37 2.36
C ILE A 7 15.45 3.00 1.70
N ILE A 8 16.34 2.95 0.72
CA ILE A 8 16.58 1.73 -0.05
C ILE A 8 17.44 0.77 0.77
N SER A 9 17.01 -0.48 0.85
CA SER A 9 17.77 -1.55 1.51
C SER A 9 17.76 -2.81 0.65
N ASP A 10 18.81 -3.63 0.79
CA ASP A 10 18.94 -4.91 0.07
C ASP A 10 18.13 -6.01 0.74
N ARG A 11 16.80 -5.90 0.68
CA ARG A 11 15.95 -6.96 1.19
C ARG A 11 15.82 -8.07 0.16
N LYS A 12 15.91 -9.31 0.63
CA LYS A 12 15.68 -10.48 -0.20
C LYS A 12 14.19 -10.83 -0.30
N ASN A 13 13.40 -10.35 0.65
CA ASN A 13 11.96 -10.64 0.71
C ASN A 13 11.16 -9.50 0.11
N TYR A 14 10.09 -9.87 -0.59
CA TYR A 14 9.06 -8.91 -0.98
C TYR A 14 8.11 -8.74 0.21
N VAL A 15 8.08 -7.57 0.81
CA VAL A 15 7.33 -7.31 2.04
C VAL A 15 5.98 -6.70 1.72
N VAL A 16 4.92 -7.40 2.12
CA VAL A 16 3.54 -6.94 1.98
C VAL A 16 3.00 -6.59 3.36
N VAL A 17 2.51 -5.36 3.53
CA VAL A 17 1.83 -4.98 4.76
C VAL A 17 0.33 -5.17 4.56
N ALA A 18 -0.33 -5.77 5.53
CA ALA A 18 -1.75 -6.05 5.46
C ALA A 18 -2.44 -5.70 6.77
N SER A 19 -3.76 -5.46 6.71
CA SER A 19 -4.55 -5.17 7.90
C SER A 19 -4.89 -6.46 8.64
N ARG A 20 -4.63 -6.50 9.95
CA ARG A 20 -5.00 -7.65 10.79
C ARG A 20 -6.48 -7.94 10.80
N SER A 21 -7.28 -6.88 10.86
CA SER A 21 -8.73 -6.98 11.06
C SER A 21 -9.52 -6.95 9.75
N HIS A 22 -8.86 -6.71 8.62
CA HIS A 22 -9.51 -6.52 7.32
C HIS A 22 -8.90 -7.40 6.24
N MET A 23 -8.44 -8.60 6.62
CA MET A 23 -7.91 -9.56 5.67
C MET A 23 -9.07 -10.27 4.96
N SER A 24 -9.37 -9.82 3.75
CA SER A 24 -10.44 -10.40 2.94
C SER A 24 -9.95 -11.55 2.07
N THR A 25 -10.89 -12.28 1.46
CA THR A 25 -10.57 -13.34 0.50
C THR A 25 -9.76 -12.77 -0.67
N GLU A 26 -10.14 -11.59 -1.14
CA GLU A 26 -9.45 -10.92 -2.25
C GLU A 26 -8.02 -10.54 -1.89
N THR A 27 -7.77 -10.13 -0.64
CA THR A 27 -6.43 -9.87 -0.15
C THR A 27 -5.58 -11.13 -0.15
N HIS A 28 -6.14 -12.24 0.34
CA HIS A 28 -5.44 -13.54 0.32
C HIS A 28 -5.10 -13.97 -1.10
N GLN A 29 -6.03 -13.82 -2.04
CA GLN A 29 -5.81 -14.17 -3.44
C GLN A 29 -4.69 -13.32 -4.06
N HIS A 30 -4.67 -12.03 -3.75
CA HIS A 30 -3.63 -11.12 -4.23
C HIS A 30 -2.25 -11.54 -3.70
N ILE A 31 -2.16 -11.88 -2.42
CA ILE A 31 -0.91 -12.35 -1.81
C ILE A 31 -0.44 -13.64 -2.45
N GLU A 32 -1.35 -14.57 -2.74
CA GLU A 32 -0.99 -15.83 -3.41
C GLU A 32 -0.42 -15.56 -4.80
N GLN A 33 -0.96 -14.58 -5.54
CA GLN A 33 -0.40 -14.19 -6.83
C GLN A 33 0.99 -13.59 -6.69
N LEU A 34 1.23 -12.78 -5.65
CA LEU A 34 2.55 -12.21 -5.39
C LEU A 34 3.58 -13.30 -5.09
N LYS A 35 3.18 -14.37 -4.41
CA LYS A 35 4.05 -15.51 -4.15
C LYS A 35 4.50 -16.23 -5.42
N LEU A 36 3.72 -16.13 -6.49
CA LEU A 36 4.12 -16.68 -7.80
C LEU A 36 5.13 -15.80 -8.51
N GLN A 37 5.13 -14.50 -8.22
CA GLN A 37 6.01 -13.52 -8.87
C GLN A 37 7.31 -13.29 -8.12
N HIS A 38 7.32 -13.54 -6.82
CA HIS A 38 8.45 -13.28 -5.94
C HIS A 38 8.82 -14.56 -5.18
N SER A 39 10.10 -14.84 -5.06
CA SER A 39 10.55 -16.08 -4.41
C SER A 39 10.25 -16.12 -2.92
N ASN A 40 10.29 -14.98 -2.24
CA ASN A 40 10.00 -14.88 -0.81
C ASN A 40 9.08 -13.69 -0.56
N VAL A 41 7.87 -13.97 -0.07
CA VAL A 41 6.90 -12.94 0.32
C VAL A 41 6.74 -12.98 1.83
N GLU A 42 7.03 -11.86 2.48
CA GLU A 42 6.84 -11.69 3.92
C GLU A 42 5.62 -10.82 4.16
N ILE A 43 4.76 -11.23 5.07
CA ILE A 43 3.55 -10.49 5.43
C ILE A 43 3.74 -9.90 6.82
N VAL A 44 3.59 -8.58 6.93
CA VAL A 44 3.67 -7.86 8.20
C VAL A 44 2.37 -7.12 8.44
N SER A 45 2.04 -6.87 9.70
CA SER A 45 0.82 -6.17 10.07
C SER A 45 1.11 -5.05 11.06
N THR A 46 0.42 -3.93 10.86
CA THR A 46 0.43 -2.82 11.80
C THR A 46 -0.92 -2.11 11.71
N GLY A 47 -1.15 -1.12 12.56
CA GLY A 47 -2.42 -0.40 12.56
C GLY A 47 -2.42 0.85 11.70
N SER A 48 -3.62 1.20 11.25
CA SER A 48 -3.93 2.53 10.74
C SER A 48 -3.06 3.01 9.57
N SER A 49 -2.82 4.33 9.50
CA SER A 49 -2.09 4.99 8.41
C SER A 49 -0.59 4.69 8.37
N ILE A 50 -0.04 4.05 9.39
CA ILE A 50 1.37 3.66 9.42
C ILE A 50 1.71 2.73 8.24
N LYS A 51 0.76 1.95 7.75
CA LYS A 51 0.96 1.04 6.62
C LYS A 51 1.47 1.75 5.36
N MET A 52 0.86 2.90 5.03
CA MET A 52 1.33 3.69 3.89
C MET A 52 2.71 4.29 4.13
N CYS A 53 2.97 4.73 5.35
CA CYS A 53 4.29 5.25 5.71
C CYS A 53 5.38 4.18 5.58
N TRP A 54 5.07 2.94 5.91
CA TRP A 54 6.03 1.84 5.74
C TRP A 54 6.37 1.60 4.27
N VAL A 55 5.41 1.74 3.36
CA VAL A 55 5.69 1.68 1.93
C VAL A 55 6.56 2.87 1.51
N ALA A 56 6.21 4.07 1.95
CA ALA A 56 6.99 5.27 1.63
C ALA A 56 8.43 5.20 2.16
N GLU A 57 8.60 4.67 3.37
CA GLU A 57 9.93 4.51 3.98
C GLU A 57 10.77 3.42 3.31
N GLY A 58 10.16 2.51 2.58
CA GLY A 58 10.85 1.36 2.01
C GLY A 58 10.92 0.15 2.94
N VAL A 59 10.25 0.19 4.09
CA VAL A 59 10.13 -0.94 5.01
C VAL A 59 9.27 -2.03 4.40
N ALA A 60 8.23 -1.64 3.67
CA ALA A 60 7.36 -2.54 2.93
C ALA A 60 7.37 -2.19 1.45
N ASP A 61 7.06 -3.15 0.60
CA ASP A 61 7.01 -2.96 -0.84
C ASP A 61 5.60 -2.66 -1.32
N GLU A 62 4.59 -3.17 -0.63
CA GLU A 62 3.22 -3.05 -1.08
C GLU A 62 2.24 -3.10 0.10
N TYR A 63 1.16 -2.32 -0.01
CA TYR A 63 0.03 -2.37 0.91
C TYR A 63 -1.27 -2.45 0.09
N PRO A 64 -1.82 -3.65 -0.13
CA PRO A 64 -3.14 -3.80 -0.76
C PRO A 64 -4.23 -3.58 0.28
N ARG A 65 -5.24 -2.81 -0.08
CA ARG A 65 -6.42 -2.59 0.77
C ARG A 65 -7.67 -2.87 -0.04
N PHE A 66 -8.21 -4.07 0.10
CA PHE A 66 -9.43 -4.53 -0.56
C PHE A 66 -10.57 -4.55 0.44
N GLY A 67 -10.89 -3.35 0.94
CA GLY A 67 -11.93 -3.11 1.90
C GLY A 67 -12.26 -1.63 1.98
N PRO A 68 -13.29 -1.23 2.72
CA PRO A 68 -13.74 0.16 2.71
C PRO A 68 -12.76 1.11 3.41
N THR A 69 -12.48 2.24 2.77
CA THR A 69 -11.79 3.38 3.35
C THR A 69 -12.42 4.65 2.79
N MET A 70 -12.24 5.77 3.49
CA MET A 70 -12.76 7.06 3.05
C MET A 70 -11.61 7.94 2.55
N GLU A 71 -11.94 8.97 1.77
CA GLU A 71 -10.91 9.86 1.21
C GLU A 71 -9.98 10.43 2.28
N TRP A 72 -10.52 10.79 3.44
CA TRP A 72 -9.70 11.36 4.52
C TRP A 72 -8.74 10.34 5.15
N ASP A 73 -8.98 9.03 4.97
CA ASP A 73 -8.05 8.00 5.46
C ASP A 73 -6.79 7.89 4.63
N THR A 74 -6.80 8.39 3.40
CA THR A 74 -5.75 8.10 2.42
C THR A 74 -5.06 9.36 1.86
N ALA A 75 -5.70 10.52 1.89
CA ALA A 75 -5.20 11.70 1.19
C ALA A 75 -3.79 12.12 1.62
N ALA A 76 -3.55 12.23 2.93
CA ALA A 76 -2.22 12.60 3.44
C ALA A 76 -1.18 11.52 3.14
N GLY A 77 -1.56 10.25 3.27
CA GLY A 77 -0.68 9.12 2.96
C GLY A 77 -0.26 9.10 1.50
N GLN A 78 -1.17 9.42 0.59
CA GLN A 78 -0.85 9.49 -0.84
C GLN A 78 0.20 10.56 -1.13
N ALA A 79 0.09 11.72 -0.49
CA ALA A 79 1.08 12.78 -0.66
C ALA A 79 2.48 12.31 -0.23
N VAL A 80 2.57 11.62 0.89
CA VAL A 80 3.84 11.06 1.38
C VAL A 80 4.38 10.01 0.41
N LEU A 81 3.53 9.13 -0.11
CA LEU A 81 3.92 8.10 -1.08
C LEU A 81 4.50 8.74 -2.36
N GLN A 82 3.83 9.75 -2.89
CA GLN A 82 4.27 10.42 -4.12
C GLN A 82 5.65 11.05 -3.95
N GLU A 83 5.92 11.70 -2.82
CA GLU A 83 7.21 12.29 -2.52
C GLU A 83 8.32 11.24 -2.35
N ALA A 84 7.95 10.01 -2.04
CA ALA A 84 8.88 8.89 -1.84
C ALA A 84 9.01 8.00 -3.08
N ASN A 85 8.53 8.46 -4.25
CA ASN A 85 8.52 7.72 -5.51
C ASN A 85 7.72 6.42 -5.41
N ALA A 86 6.63 6.46 -4.65
CA ALA A 86 5.66 5.37 -4.58
C ALA A 86 4.32 5.86 -5.09
N SER A 87 3.37 4.97 -5.24
CA SER A 87 2.07 5.29 -5.84
C SER A 87 0.93 4.69 -5.04
N LEU A 88 -0.20 5.36 -5.03
CA LEU A 88 -1.46 4.85 -4.51
C LEU A 88 -2.39 4.64 -5.71
N ILE A 89 -2.55 3.38 -6.10
CA ILE A 89 -3.27 3.02 -7.33
C ILE A 89 -4.67 2.51 -6.99
N ASP A 90 -5.67 3.12 -7.63
CA ASP A 90 -7.05 2.67 -7.57
C ASP A 90 -7.17 1.31 -8.26
N PHE A 91 -7.68 0.32 -7.54
CA PHE A 91 -7.76 -1.06 -8.03
C PHE A 91 -8.72 -1.20 -9.21
N GLU A 92 -9.77 -0.40 -9.26
CA GLU A 92 -10.75 -0.47 -10.35
C GLU A 92 -10.26 0.21 -11.62
N THR A 93 -9.65 1.40 -11.49
CA THR A 93 -9.24 2.20 -12.66
C THR A 93 -7.83 1.90 -13.11
N LYS A 94 -7.00 1.30 -12.25
CA LYS A 94 -5.56 1.07 -12.48
C LYS A 94 -4.79 2.37 -12.66
N GLN A 95 -5.34 3.48 -12.15
CA GLN A 95 -4.77 4.82 -12.21
C GLN A 95 -4.57 5.36 -10.79
N PRO A 96 -3.77 6.41 -10.61
CA PRO A 96 -3.63 7.04 -9.29
C PRO A 96 -4.98 7.40 -8.69
N MET A 97 -5.09 7.22 -7.37
CA MET A 97 -6.31 7.50 -6.61
C MET A 97 -6.73 8.96 -6.79
N LYS A 98 -8.01 9.19 -7.02
CA LYS A 98 -8.59 10.54 -7.15
C LYS A 98 -9.52 10.85 -5.99
N TYR A 99 -9.62 12.14 -5.66
CA TYR A 99 -10.40 12.65 -4.55
C TYR A 99 -11.43 13.69 -5.02
N ASN A 100 -12.24 14.19 -4.09
CA ASN A 100 -13.30 15.14 -4.35
C ASN A 100 -14.41 14.60 -5.26
N ARG A 101 -14.66 13.30 -5.14
CA ARG A 101 -15.77 12.64 -5.82
C ARG A 101 -17.04 12.84 -5.01
N GLU A 102 -18.20 12.67 -5.64
CA GLU A 102 -19.49 12.70 -4.96
C GLU A 102 -19.56 11.63 -3.85
N ASN A 103 -19.06 10.45 -4.13
CA ASN A 103 -18.94 9.39 -3.15
C ASN A 103 -17.56 9.44 -2.52
N LEU A 104 -17.49 9.73 -1.22
CA LEU A 104 -16.24 9.85 -0.48
C LEU A 104 -15.63 8.50 -0.07
N LEU A 105 -16.31 7.40 -0.39
CA LEU A 105 -15.78 6.06 -0.19
C LEU A 105 -14.75 5.77 -1.29
N ASN A 106 -13.54 5.40 -0.88
CA ASN A 106 -12.50 5.02 -1.84
C ASN A 106 -12.81 3.67 -2.48
N ASN A 107 -12.41 3.50 -3.73
CA ASN A 107 -12.26 2.17 -4.32
C ASN A 107 -11.13 1.43 -3.59
N TRP A 108 -11.07 0.12 -3.74
CA TRP A 108 -9.94 -0.65 -3.27
C TRP A 108 -8.66 -0.13 -3.92
N PHE A 109 -7.54 -0.26 -3.23
CA PHE A 109 -6.29 0.30 -3.75
C PHE A 109 -5.09 -0.56 -3.42
N ILE A 110 -3.99 -0.26 -4.09
CA ILE A 110 -2.67 -0.82 -3.78
C ILE A 110 -1.70 0.35 -3.65
N ALA A 111 -1.11 0.51 -2.47
CA ALA A 111 0.02 1.41 -2.28
C ALA A 111 1.28 0.60 -2.57
N LYS A 112 2.11 1.08 -3.48
CA LYS A 112 3.22 0.29 -4.01
C LYS A 112 4.41 1.17 -4.34
N ARG A 113 5.61 0.66 -4.09
CA ARG A 113 6.86 1.30 -4.52
C ARG A 113 7.02 1.15 -6.03
N ASP A 114 7.59 2.17 -6.62
CA ASP A 114 7.95 2.16 -8.05
C ASP A 114 9.22 1.35 -8.30
#